data_3a1bf7a7058997dae84051615569e45f
#
_entry.id   3a1bf7a7058997dae84051615569e45f
#
_cell.length_a   1.000
_cell.length_b   1.000
_cell.length_c   1.000
_cell.angle_alpha   90.00
_cell.angle_beta   90.00
_cell.angle_gamma   90.00
#
_symmetry.space_group_name_H-M   'P 1'
#
loop_
_entity.id
_entity.type
_entity.pdbx_description
1 polymer ?
#
loop_
_entity_poly.entity_id
_entity_poly.type
_entity_poly.pdbx_seq_one_letter_code
_entity_poly.pdbx_strand_id
1 'polypeptide(L)'
;MSIKIQPVRFTENGFMTRPFALGGEGAEGLDPAVKYRSCLQNWVIDTGSEVILVDTGLPAEFPEAAADPDAGIYLGTKIKTYLEALADLGYKPEQISKILITHKHADHTGELRAFPNAQIICSAAEAESDEIKPYNPTVATFSDGAYYEFPASQRITPGVTYISAPGHTTGNCIVAVETDGLFYLIHGDVTYTDVALYENKLSVVYEDKAAARETLDRVRAFCRARPTVYLGTHTPEALESHAQKRVVDLDNPPAVIPVGEIVFKTPTGKYICSVCGYVYDPAEHDGVAFEDLPADWLCPRCKQPKDKYNRA
;
A
#
# COMPACT_ATOMS: atom_id res chain seq x y z
N MET A 1 8.89 26.12 -7.89
CA MET A 1 9.85 25.29 -7.11
C MET A 1 9.61 23.86 -7.51
N SER A 2 10.65 23.06 -7.71
CA SER A 2 10.48 21.63 -8.01
C SER A 2 10.12 20.90 -6.70
N ILE A 3 9.06 20.07 -6.73
CA ILE A 3 8.68 19.22 -5.61
C ILE A 3 9.52 17.95 -5.70
N LYS A 4 10.14 17.56 -4.60
CA LYS A 4 10.93 16.33 -4.50
C LYS A 4 10.03 15.20 -3.98
N ILE A 5 10.03 14.07 -4.68
CA ILE A 5 9.34 12.85 -4.28
C ILE A 5 10.40 11.79 -4.00
N GLN A 6 10.26 11.03 -2.90
CA GLN A 6 11.22 9.99 -2.53
C GLN A 6 10.52 8.76 -1.96
N PRO A 7 10.96 7.55 -2.34
CA PRO A 7 10.43 6.32 -1.78
C PRO A 7 10.99 6.06 -0.37
N VAL A 8 10.13 5.71 0.57
CA VAL A 8 10.48 5.12 1.87
C VAL A 8 10.29 3.61 1.74
N ARG A 9 11.34 2.89 1.37
CA ARG A 9 11.31 1.45 1.14
C ARG A 9 11.76 0.69 2.38
N PHE A 10 10.97 -0.28 2.83
CA PHE A 10 11.24 -1.02 4.07
C PHE A 10 11.16 -2.54 3.93
N THR A 11 10.66 -3.09 2.80
CA THR A 11 10.84 -4.50 2.44
C THR A 11 11.29 -4.69 1.01
N GLU A 12 11.81 -5.88 0.69
CA GLU A 12 12.22 -6.26 -0.67
C GLU A 12 12.11 -7.77 -0.89
N ASN A 13 12.26 -8.19 -2.15
CA ASN A 13 12.28 -9.60 -2.54
C ASN A 13 11.00 -10.37 -2.18
N GLY A 14 9.85 -9.70 -2.24
CA GLY A 14 8.54 -10.32 -2.17
C GLY A 14 8.03 -10.79 -3.53
N PHE A 15 6.90 -11.45 -3.51
CA PHE A 15 6.17 -11.83 -4.70
C PHE A 15 4.66 -11.73 -4.49
N MET A 16 3.93 -11.68 -5.60
CA MET A 16 2.51 -11.95 -5.67
C MET A 16 2.20 -12.85 -6.86
N THR A 17 1.28 -13.78 -6.69
CA THR A 17 0.85 -14.67 -7.78
C THR A 17 -0.03 -13.93 -8.78
N ARG A 18 -0.04 -14.38 -10.03
CA ARG A 18 -0.90 -13.79 -11.06
C ARG A 18 -2.39 -13.81 -10.70
N PRO A 19 -2.97 -14.88 -10.12
CA PRO A 19 -4.35 -14.85 -9.64
C PRO A 19 -4.60 -13.81 -8.55
N PHE A 20 -3.67 -13.61 -7.61
CA PHE A 20 -3.79 -12.57 -6.59
C PHE A 20 -3.81 -11.17 -7.22
N ALA A 21 -2.86 -10.90 -8.10
CA ALA A 21 -2.65 -9.58 -8.67
C ALA A 21 -3.72 -9.16 -9.70
N LEU A 22 -4.31 -10.13 -10.42
CA LEU A 22 -5.15 -9.86 -11.60
C LEU A 22 -6.53 -10.54 -11.54
N GLY A 23 -6.79 -11.37 -10.53
CA GLY A 23 -7.96 -12.26 -10.47
C GLY A 23 -9.23 -11.65 -9.87
N GLY A 24 -9.28 -10.35 -9.57
CA GLY A 24 -10.42 -9.72 -8.89
C GLY A 24 -11.74 -9.76 -9.67
N GLU A 25 -11.68 -9.96 -10.99
CA GLU A 25 -12.86 -10.13 -11.84
C GLU A 25 -13.07 -11.58 -12.30
N GLY A 26 -12.24 -12.49 -11.80
CA GLY A 26 -12.22 -13.92 -12.10
C GLY A 26 -10.79 -14.39 -12.35
N ALA A 27 -10.43 -15.52 -11.76
CA ALA A 27 -9.08 -16.08 -11.83
C ALA A 27 -8.96 -17.18 -12.91
N GLU A 28 -9.99 -17.45 -13.69
CA GLU A 28 -9.96 -18.48 -14.74
C GLU A 28 -8.85 -18.20 -15.76
N GLY A 29 -8.00 -19.20 -15.99
CA GLY A 29 -6.87 -19.11 -16.92
C GLY A 29 -5.66 -18.33 -16.38
N LEU A 30 -5.68 -17.85 -15.16
CA LEU A 30 -4.52 -17.21 -14.52
C LEU A 30 -3.65 -18.28 -13.84
N ASP A 31 -2.45 -18.48 -14.36
CA ASP A 31 -1.50 -19.47 -13.85
C ASP A 31 -0.89 -18.99 -12.51
N PRO A 32 -1.08 -19.71 -11.39
CA PRO A 32 -0.50 -19.36 -10.10
C PRO A 32 1.02 -19.52 -10.01
N ALA A 33 1.62 -20.26 -10.95
CA ALA A 33 3.08 -20.35 -11.04
C ALA A 33 3.72 -19.05 -11.55
N VAL A 34 2.96 -18.22 -12.25
CA VAL A 34 3.42 -16.89 -12.66
C VAL A 34 3.37 -15.96 -11.46
N LYS A 35 4.52 -15.40 -11.12
CA LYS A 35 4.69 -14.48 -9.99
C LYS A 35 5.25 -13.14 -10.44
N TYR A 36 4.78 -12.07 -9.81
CA TYR A 36 5.28 -10.71 -9.96
C TYR A 36 6.07 -10.33 -8.71
N ARG A 37 7.06 -9.44 -8.86
CA ARG A 37 7.83 -8.92 -7.73
C ARG A 37 6.92 -8.13 -6.77
N SER A 38 7.22 -8.20 -5.47
CA SER A 38 6.56 -7.42 -4.43
C SER A 38 7.55 -6.81 -3.46
N CYS A 39 7.14 -5.72 -2.83
CA CYS A 39 7.84 -5.03 -1.75
C CYS A 39 6.84 -4.22 -0.93
N LEU A 40 7.33 -3.52 0.10
CA LEU A 40 6.59 -2.44 0.75
C LEU A 40 7.39 -1.15 0.69
N GLN A 41 6.75 -0.11 0.22
CA GLN A 41 7.26 1.25 0.16
C GLN A 41 6.12 2.26 0.26
N ASN A 42 6.40 3.40 0.89
CA ASN A 42 5.53 4.57 0.87
C ASN A 42 6.32 5.77 0.35
N TRP A 43 5.76 6.98 0.39
CA TRP A 43 6.35 8.11 -0.32
C TRP A 43 6.46 9.35 0.55
N VAL A 44 7.57 10.09 0.38
CA VAL A 44 7.77 11.43 0.92
C VAL A 44 7.62 12.45 -0.21
N ILE A 45 6.90 13.52 0.05
CA ILE A 45 6.76 14.69 -0.80
C ILE A 45 7.38 15.87 -0.05
N ASP A 46 8.47 16.42 -0.57
CA ASP A 46 9.12 17.62 -0.04
C ASP A 46 8.91 18.78 -1.01
N THR A 47 8.13 19.75 -0.58
CA THR A 47 7.81 20.96 -1.39
C THR A 47 8.84 22.08 -1.21
N GLY A 48 9.83 21.88 -0.33
CA GLY A 48 10.77 22.90 0.10
C GLY A 48 10.24 23.81 1.21
N SER A 49 8.93 23.88 1.41
CA SER A 49 8.29 24.59 2.51
C SER A 49 7.67 23.66 3.56
N GLU A 50 7.31 22.46 3.19
CA GLU A 50 6.76 21.45 4.06
C GLU A 50 7.13 20.04 3.57
N VAL A 51 7.18 19.08 4.51
CA VAL A 51 7.40 17.66 4.23
C VAL A 51 6.12 16.90 4.54
N ILE A 52 5.64 16.18 3.54
CA ILE A 52 4.38 15.43 3.58
C ILE A 52 4.69 13.95 3.38
N LEU A 53 4.14 13.08 4.21
CA LEU A 53 4.16 11.63 3.95
C LEU A 53 2.87 11.22 3.23
N VAL A 54 2.99 10.26 2.34
CA VAL A 54 1.87 9.46 1.86
C VAL A 54 2.05 8.07 2.46
N ASP A 55 1.21 7.76 3.44
CA ASP A 55 1.25 6.58 4.30
C ASP A 55 2.48 6.48 5.23
N THR A 56 2.45 5.54 6.19
CA THR A 56 3.45 5.41 7.27
C THR A 56 3.96 3.99 7.52
N GLY A 57 3.81 3.10 6.55
CA GLY A 57 4.36 1.75 6.60
C GLY A 57 3.78 0.85 7.68
N LEU A 58 4.47 -0.27 7.90
CA LEU A 58 4.17 -1.22 8.98
C LEU A 58 4.77 -0.75 10.31
N PRO A 59 4.15 -1.11 11.45
CA PRO A 59 4.76 -0.92 12.76
C PRO A 59 6.15 -1.59 12.84
N ALA A 60 7.11 -0.95 13.53
CA ALA A 60 8.46 -1.49 13.67
C ALA A 60 8.48 -2.90 14.28
N GLU A 61 7.56 -3.15 15.22
CA GLU A 61 7.37 -4.43 15.89
C GLU A 61 6.54 -5.45 15.08
N PHE A 62 6.04 -5.07 13.89
CA PHE A 62 5.31 -6.02 13.05
C PHE A 62 6.23 -7.19 12.68
N PRO A 63 5.84 -8.43 13.03
CA PRO A 63 6.72 -9.57 12.81
C PRO A 63 6.94 -9.83 11.33
N GLU A 64 8.14 -10.22 10.99
CA GLU A 64 8.47 -10.64 9.63
C GLU A 64 7.83 -11.98 9.35
N ALA A 65 6.93 -12.03 8.36
CA ALA A 65 6.34 -13.26 7.90
C ALA A 65 7.38 -14.12 7.16
N ALA A 66 7.39 -15.43 7.42
CA ALA A 66 8.16 -16.34 6.58
C ALA A 66 7.56 -16.37 5.16
N ALA A 67 8.43 -16.43 4.14
CA ALA A 67 7.96 -16.61 2.77
C ALA A 67 7.31 -17.99 2.64
N ASP A 68 6.04 -18.02 2.22
CA ASP A 68 5.31 -19.24 1.90
C ASP A 68 5.14 -19.32 0.38
N PRO A 69 5.69 -20.37 -0.28
CA PRO A 69 5.61 -20.50 -1.74
C PRO A 69 4.17 -20.61 -2.26
N ASP A 70 3.24 -21.04 -1.43
CA ASP A 70 1.82 -21.24 -1.78
C ASP A 70 0.95 -20.01 -1.46
N ALA A 71 1.53 -18.99 -0.80
CA ALA A 71 0.81 -17.75 -0.52
C ALA A 71 0.47 -17.00 -1.83
N GLY A 72 -0.69 -16.34 -1.83
CA GLY A 72 -1.07 -15.43 -2.93
C GLY A 72 -0.15 -14.21 -3.04
N ILE A 73 0.34 -13.73 -1.89
CA ILE A 73 1.29 -12.63 -1.78
C ILE A 73 2.26 -12.86 -0.62
N TYR A 74 3.51 -12.49 -0.83
CA TYR A 74 4.54 -12.30 0.18
C TYR A 74 5.11 -10.89 0.03
N LEU A 75 5.01 -10.09 1.08
CA LEU A 75 5.37 -8.66 1.04
C LEU A 75 6.88 -8.41 1.09
N GLY A 76 7.67 -9.47 1.12
CA GLY A 76 9.12 -9.41 1.11
C GLY A 76 9.77 -9.43 2.49
N THR A 77 11.09 -9.53 2.46
CA THR A 77 11.95 -9.50 3.65
C THR A 77 12.11 -8.06 4.14
N LYS A 78 11.96 -7.83 5.45
CA LYS A 78 12.22 -6.54 6.06
C LYS A 78 13.70 -6.17 5.90
N ILE A 79 13.98 -5.04 5.27
CA ILE A 79 15.34 -4.48 5.14
C ILE A 79 15.61 -3.43 6.21
N LYS A 80 14.58 -2.72 6.65
CA LYS A 80 14.60 -1.65 7.67
C LYS A 80 13.22 -1.51 8.29
N THR A 81 13.14 -0.84 9.43
CA THR A 81 11.89 -0.26 9.89
C THR A 81 11.53 0.95 9.00
N TYR A 82 10.27 1.33 8.99
CA TYR A 82 9.83 2.51 8.25
C TYR A 82 10.58 3.78 8.67
N LEU A 83 10.79 3.97 9.99
CA LEU A 83 11.50 5.14 10.53
C LEU A 83 12.99 5.16 10.16
N GLU A 84 13.67 4.00 10.14
CA GLU A 84 15.04 3.91 9.65
C GLU A 84 15.14 4.27 8.17
N ALA A 85 14.20 3.76 7.35
CA ALA A 85 14.15 4.10 5.93
C ALA A 85 13.87 5.59 5.68
N LEU A 86 13.03 6.21 6.50
CA LEU A 86 12.76 7.66 6.46
C LEU A 86 14.00 8.47 6.87
N ALA A 87 14.71 8.02 7.93
CA ALA A 87 15.93 8.67 8.41
C ALA A 87 17.06 8.63 7.38
N ASP A 88 17.20 7.55 6.61
CA ASP A 88 18.18 7.45 5.52
C ASP A 88 17.94 8.47 4.40
N LEU A 89 16.71 8.91 4.22
CA LEU A 89 16.37 10.00 3.30
C LEU A 89 16.68 11.39 3.86
N GLY A 90 17.11 11.46 5.13
CA GLY A 90 17.46 12.68 5.84
C GLY A 90 16.30 13.36 6.57
N TYR A 91 15.16 12.69 6.71
CA TYR A 91 13.99 13.25 7.41
C TYR A 91 13.86 12.68 8.82
N LYS A 92 13.39 13.55 9.74
CA LYS A 92 13.05 13.18 11.12
C LYS A 92 11.53 13.29 11.30
N PRO A 93 10.92 12.49 12.19
CA PRO A 93 9.48 12.53 12.43
C PRO A 93 8.93 13.94 12.76
N GLU A 94 9.71 14.74 13.49
CA GLU A 94 9.31 16.08 13.91
C GLU A 94 9.22 17.10 12.75
N GLN A 95 9.82 16.79 11.61
CA GLN A 95 9.81 17.63 10.40
C GLN A 95 8.58 17.38 9.53
N ILE A 96 7.86 16.28 9.79
CA ILE A 96 6.69 15.93 9.00
C ILE A 96 5.52 16.80 9.42
N SER A 97 5.02 17.59 8.47
CA SER A 97 3.92 18.53 8.70
C SER A 97 2.55 17.90 8.44
N LYS A 98 2.47 16.99 7.47
CA LYS A 98 1.23 16.31 7.08
C LYS A 98 1.48 14.85 6.75
N ILE A 99 0.46 14.03 6.99
CA ILE A 99 0.40 12.64 6.53
C ILE A 99 -0.91 12.47 5.76
N LEU A 100 -0.82 12.09 4.50
CA LEU A 100 -1.96 11.77 3.66
C LEU A 100 -2.11 10.24 3.66
N ILE A 101 -3.18 9.73 4.24
CA ILE A 101 -3.44 8.30 4.33
C ILE A 101 -4.24 7.87 3.10
N THR A 102 -3.68 6.97 2.30
CA THR A 102 -4.40 6.41 1.17
C THR A 102 -5.56 5.54 1.62
N HIS A 103 -5.33 4.66 2.60
CA HIS A 103 -6.36 3.81 3.21
C HIS A 103 -5.88 3.19 4.55
N LYS A 104 -6.76 2.47 5.23
CA LYS A 104 -6.62 2.03 6.63
C LYS A 104 -5.71 0.82 6.88
N HIS A 105 -5.22 0.10 5.88
CA HIS A 105 -4.46 -1.12 6.12
C HIS A 105 -3.15 -0.85 6.87
N ALA A 106 -2.68 -1.86 7.61
CA ALA A 106 -1.59 -1.72 8.57
C ALA A 106 -0.25 -1.30 7.95
N ASP A 107 0.00 -1.65 6.70
CA ASP A 107 1.20 -1.27 5.95
C ASP A 107 1.15 0.15 5.35
N HIS A 108 0.05 0.87 5.63
CA HIS A 108 -0.13 2.28 5.31
C HIS A 108 -0.25 3.17 6.56
N THR A 109 -0.65 2.59 7.70
CA THR A 109 -0.98 3.35 8.92
C THR A 109 -0.11 3.02 10.14
N GLY A 110 0.82 2.05 10.00
CA GLY A 110 1.46 1.39 11.13
C GLY A 110 2.30 2.28 12.03
N GLU A 111 2.95 3.32 11.51
CA GLU A 111 3.80 4.21 12.30
C GLU A 111 3.20 5.60 12.56
N LEU A 112 1.87 5.77 12.42
CA LEU A 112 1.20 7.06 12.71
C LEU A 112 1.59 7.65 14.06
N ARG A 113 1.79 6.80 15.08
CA ARG A 113 2.21 7.18 16.44
C ARG A 113 3.55 7.91 16.51
N ALA A 114 4.41 7.72 15.51
CA ALA A 114 5.76 8.29 15.50
C ALA A 114 5.80 9.77 15.09
N PHE A 115 4.69 10.35 14.62
CA PHE A 115 4.65 11.67 14.01
C PHE A 115 3.79 12.67 14.82
N PRO A 116 4.30 13.14 15.99
CA PRO A 116 3.48 13.91 16.94
C PRO A 116 3.06 15.29 16.44
N ASN A 117 3.75 15.84 15.44
CA ASN A 117 3.50 17.18 14.90
C ASN A 117 2.70 17.14 13.58
N ALA A 118 2.51 15.97 13.00
CA ALA A 118 1.90 15.86 11.69
C ALA A 118 0.36 15.98 11.76
N GLN A 119 -0.21 16.76 10.87
CA GLN A 119 -1.64 16.71 10.58
C GLN A 119 -1.94 15.46 9.75
N ILE A 120 -2.67 14.51 10.34
CA ILE A 120 -3.11 13.30 9.63
C ILE A 120 -4.39 13.65 8.87
N ILE A 121 -4.40 13.37 7.56
CA ILE A 121 -5.53 13.66 6.65
C ILE A 121 -5.94 12.36 5.98
N CYS A 122 -7.22 12.02 6.06
CA CYS A 122 -7.80 10.85 5.41
C CYS A 122 -9.24 11.11 4.95
N SER A 123 -9.84 10.19 4.21
CA SER A 123 -11.27 10.25 3.88
C SER A 123 -12.14 9.98 5.11
N ALA A 124 -13.41 10.34 5.03
CA ALA A 124 -14.36 10.13 6.15
C ALA A 124 -14.52 8.65 6.51
N ALA A 125 -14.50 7.75 5.53
CA ALA A 125 -14.61 6.31 5.78
C ALA A 125 -13.38 5.76 6.49
N GLU A 126 -12.18 6.19 6.11
CA GLU A 126 -10.94 5.75 6.75
C GLU A 126 -10.78 6.32 8.17
N ALA A 127 -11.27 7.53 8.43
CA ALA A 127 -11.21 8.17 9.74
C ALA A 127 -11.94 7.38 10.85
N GLU A 128 -12.88 6.54 10.49
CA GLU A 128 -13.64 5.71 11.45
C GLU A 128 -12.96 4.38 11.79
N SER A 129 -11.86 4.04 11.11
CA SER A 129 -11.13 2.80 11.37
C SER A 129 -10.38 2.85 12.71
N ASP A 130 -10.19 1.68 13.33
CA ASP A 130 -9.48 1.54 14.60
C ASP A 130 -7.98 1.89 14.47
N GLU A 131 -7.42 1.83 13.28
CA GLU A 131 -6.04 2.16 12.97
C GLU A 131 -5.79 3.68 12.95
N ILE A 132 -6.77 4.48 12.54
CA ILE A 132 -6.61 5.92 12.29
C ILE A 132 -7.32 6.77 13.33
N LYS A 133 -8.52 6.37 13.74
CA LYS A 133 -9.39 7.11 14.68
C LYS A 133 -8.69 7.58 15.96
N PRO A 134 -7.79 6.79 16.61
CA PRO A 134 -7.10 7.23 17.84
C PRO A 134 -6.23 8.48 17.66
N TYR A 135 -5.86 8.83 16.44
CA TYR A 135 -4.99 9.97 16.13
C TYR A 135 -5.76 11.25 15.79
N ASN A 136 -7.10 11.26 15.93
CA ASN A 136 -7.96 12.42 15.64
C ASN A 136 -7.69 13.03 14.26
N PRO A 137 -7.85 12.26 13.16
CA PRO A 137 -7.50 12.72 11.84
C PRO A 137 -8.38 13.89 11.38
N THR A 138 -7.83 14.71 10.51
CA THR A 138 -8.60 15.70 9.74
C THR A 138 -9.27 14.97 8.58
N VAL A 139 -10.59 15.03 8.53
CA VAL A 139 -11.37 14.44 7.44
C VAL A 139 -11.29 15.33 6.21
N ALA A 140 -10.84 14.77 5.08
CA ALA A 140 -10.85 15.45 3.81
C ALA A 140 -12.28 15.73 3.34
N THR A 141 -12.54 16.97 2.93
CA THR A 141 -13.88 17.41 2.49
C THR A 141 -14.11 17.22 1.00
N PHE A 142 -13.03 17.04 0.23
CA PHE A 142 -13.04 16.95 -1.24
C PHE A 142 -13.82 18.10 -1.91
N SER A 143 -13.72 19.30 -1.32
CA SER A 143 -14.52 20.47 -1.69
C SER A 143 -14.06 21.19 -2.96
N ASP A 144 -12.91 20.81 -3.52
CA ASP A 144 -12.36 21.44 -4.74
C ASP A 144 -12.96 20.85 -6.02
N GLY A 145 -13.86 19.87 -5.90
CA GLY A 145 -14.56 19.26 -7.02
C GLY A 145 -13.69 18.28 -7.80
N ALA A 146 -13.95 18.21 -9.10
CA ALA A 146 -13.26 17.26 -9.98
C ALA A 146 -11.77 17.61 -10.17
N TYR A 147 -10.93 16.57 -10.14
CA TYR A 147 -9.55 16.64 -10.60
C TYR A 147 -9.42 15.77 -11.83
N TYR A 148 -9.57 16.38 -12.98
CA TYR A 148 -9.62 15.74 -14.29
C TYR A 148 -10.67 14.61 -14.33
N GLU A 149 -10.28 13.35 -14.49
CA GLU A 149 -11.17 12.17 -14.55
C GLU A 149 -11.77 11.78 -13.19
N PHE A 150 -11.24 12.30 -12.10
CA PHE A 150 -11.70 11.99 -10.75
C PHE A 150 -12.74 13.02 -10.29
N PRO A 151 -13.91 12.60 -9.78
CA PRO A 151 -15.03 13.52 -9.50
C PRO A 151 -14.83 14.38 -8.25
N ALA A 152 -13.94 13.98 -7.34
CA ALA A 152 -13.82 14.60 -6.03
C ALA A 152 -12.36 14.69 -5.60
N SER A 153 -11.93 15.89 -5.23
CA SER A 153 -10.55 16.17 -4.84
C SER A 153 -10.45 17.29 -3.80
N GLN A 154 -9.29 17.36 -3.18
CA GLN A 154 -8.88 18.44 -2.28
C GLN A 154 -7.43 18.80 -2.51
N ARG A 155 -7.15 20.06 -2.80
CA ARG A 155 -5.77 20.58 -2.87
C ARG A 155 -5.20 20.65 -1.46
N ILE A 156 -4.08 20.00 -1.25
CA ILE A 156 -3.37 20.00 0.04
C ILE A 156 -2.40 21.18 0.12
N THR A 157 -1.66 21.39 -0.96
CA THR A 157 -0.72 22.50 -1.15
C THR A 157 -0.49 22.70 -2.65
N PRO A 158 0.11 23.79 -3.12
CA PRO A 158 0.40 23.94 -4.54
C PRO A 158 1.17 22.74 -5.10
N GLY A 159 0.62 22.12 -6.15
CA GLY A 159 1.19 20.94 -6.80
C GLY A 159 0.90 19.61 -6.12
N VAL A 160 0.16 19.56 -4.99
CA VAL A 160 -0.22 18.32 -4.32
C VAL A 160 -1.74 18.28 -4.13
N THR A 161 -2.39 17.29 -4.71
CA THR A 161 -3.84 17.12 -4.67
C THR A 161 -4.18 15.73 -4.13
N TYR A 162 -5.10 15.67 -3.18
CA TYR A 162 -5.65 14.46 -2.58
C TYR A 162 -6.97 14.14 -3.25
N ILE A 163 -7.15 12.91 -3.72
CA ILE A 163 -8.20 12.52 -4.67
C ILE A 163 -8.97 11.34 -4.07
N SER A 164 -10.30 11.41 -4.07
CA SER A 164 -11.16 10.27 -3.72
C SER A 164 -11.10 9.22 -4.81
N ALA A 165 -10.73 7.99 -4.43
CA ALA A 165 -10.52 6.86 -5.34
C ALA A 165 -10.97 5.54 -4.69
N PRO A 166 -12.26 5.40 -4.30
CA PRO A 166 -12.76 4.25 -3.56
C PRO A 166 -12.66 2.95 -4.37
N GLY A 167 -12.67 1.83 -3.64
CA GLY A 167 -12.73 0.49 -4.23
C GLY A 167 -11.89 -0.52 -3.48
N HIS A 168 -10.56 -0.34 -3.39
CA HIS A 168 -9.69 -1.16 -2.57
C HIS A 168 -10.19 -1.16 -1.10
N THR A 169 -10.38 0.01 -0.54
CA THR A 169 -11.26 0.27 0.60
C THR A 169 -12.33 1.27 0.21
N THR A 170 -13.39 1.38 1.01
CA THR A 170 -14.48 2.34 0.77
C THR A 170 -13.99 3.79 0.77
N GLY A 171 -12.95 4.07 1.54
CA GLY A 171 -12.37 5.41 1.67
C GLY A 171 -11.04 5.61 0.93
N ASN A 172 -10.59 4.65 0.13
CA ASN A 172 -9.30 4.75 -0.55
C ASN A 172 -9.13 6.05 -1.33
N CYS A 173 -7.91 6.59 -1.28
CA CYS A 173 -7.52 7.84 -1.92
C CYS A 173 -6.22 7.69 -2.71
N ILE A 174 -6.02 8.62 -3.65
CA ILE A 174 -4.79 8.79 -4.43
C ILE A 174 -4.22 10.18 -4.12
N VAL A 175 -2.90 10.30 -4.14
CA VAL A 175 -2.21 11.59 -4.09
C VAL A 175 -1.59 11.86 -5.46
N ALA A 176 -2.00 12.96 -6.09
CA ALA A 176 -1.38 13.46 -7.31
C ALA A 176 -0.38 14.57 -6.98
N VAL A 177 0.83 14.47 -7.53
CA VAL A 177 1.86 15.50 -7.43
C VAL A 177 2.20 16.00 -8.84
N GLU A 178 2.06 17.31 -9.03
CA GLU A 178 2.39 17.99 -10.28
C GLU A 178 3.73 18.71 -10.13
N THR A 179 4.75 18.25 -10.80
CA THR A 179 6.08 18.87 -10.80
C THR A 179 6.84 18.55 -12.08
N ASP A 180 7.68 19.46 -12.52
CA ASP A 180 8.56 19.30 -13.71
C ASP A 180 7.82 18.91 -15.00
N GLY A 181 6.55 19.30 -15.15
CA GLY A 181 5.72 18.97 -16.31
C GLY A 181 5.19 17.53 -16.32
N LEU A 182 5.34 16.79 -15.23
CA LEU A 182 4.86 15.44 -15.03
C LEU A 182 3.81 15.40 -13.92
N PHE A 183 2.97 14.35 -13.97
CA PHE A 183 2.07 13.95 -12.90
C PHE A 183 2.61 12.68 -12.25
N TYR A 184 2.73 12.68 -10.93
CA TYR A 184 3.06 11.50 -10.16
C TYR A 184 1.81 11.08 -9.41
N LEU A 185 1.27 9.89 -9.72
CA LEU A 185 0.13 9.32 -9.01
C LEU A 185 0.62 8.32 -7.97
N ILE A 186 0.58 8.70 -6.70
CA ILE A 186 0.81 7.83 -5.55
C ILE A 186 -0.54 7.24 -5.18
N HIS A 187 -0.77 5.99 -5.58
CA HIS A 187 -2.13 5.43 -5.63
C HIS A 187 -2.47 4.44 -4.51
N GLY A 188 -1.55 4.25 -3.54
CA GLY A 188 -1.74 3.21 -2.52
C GLY A 188 -1.90 1.85 -3.19
N ASP A 189 -3.09 1.26 -3.05
CA ASP A 189 -3.39 -0.10 -3.48
C ASP A 189 -4.48 -0.19 -4.55
N VAL A 190 -4.63 0.83 -5.39
CA VAL A 190 -5.51 0.73 -6.58
C VAL A 190 -5.11 -0.46 -7.45
N THR A 191 -3.81 -0.73 -7.56
CA THR A 191 -3.25 -1.96 -8.11
C THR A 191 -2.10 -2.46 -7.25
N TYR A 192 -1.90 -3.77 -7.19
CA TYR A 192 -0.77 -4.38 -6.46
C TYR A 192 0.49 -4.50 -7.32
N THR A 193 0.36 -4.47 -8.64
CA THR A 193 1.46 -4.48 -9.60
C THR A 193 1.14 -3.57 -10.78
N ASP A 194 2.15 -3.01 -11.40
CA ASP A 194 1.99 -2.21 -12.63
C ASP A 194 1.35 -3.04 -13.77
N VAL A 195 1.57 -4.37 -13.81
CA VAL A 195 0.93 -5.25 -14.79
C VAL A 195 -0.60 -5.14 -14.74
N ALA A 196 -1.19 -5.00 -13.55
CA ALA A 196 -2.63 -4.82 -13.38
C ALA A 196 -3.15 -3.53 -14.05
N LEU A 197 -2.37 -2.44 -13.97
CA LEU A 197 -2.67 -1.21 -14.71
C LEU A 197 -2.65 -1.45 -16.22
N TYR A 198 -1.62 -2.10 -16.75
CA TYR A 198 -1.46 -2.34 -18.19
C TYR A 198 -2.47 -3.34 -18.72
N GLU A 199 -2.71 -4.47 -18.05
CA GLU A 199 -3.70 -5.47 -18.44
C GLU A 199 -5.15 -5.07 -18.13
N ASN A 200 -5.35 -3.94 -17.46
CA ASN A 200 -6.68 -3.44 -17.04
C ASN A 200 -7.43 -4.46 -16.17
N LYS A 201 -6.76 -5.00 -15.15
CA LYS A 201 -7.29 -6.03 -14.26
C LYS A 201 -7.31 -5.55 -12.81
N LEU A 202 -8.29 -6.01 -12.05
CA LEU A 202 -8.34 -5.82 -10.60
C LEU A 202 -7.54 -6.90 -9.87
N SER A 203 -6.91 -6.54 -8.74
CA SER A 203 -6.45 -7.51 -7.75
C SER A 203 -7.65 -8.14 -7.04
N VAL A 204 -7.41 -9.22 -6.28
CA VAL A 204 -8.47 -9.88 -5.50
C VAL A 204 -8.85 -9.10 -4.23
N VAL A 205 -8.12 -8.04 -3.89
CA VAL A 205 -8.33 -7.27 -2.66
C VAL A 205 -9.08 -5.98 -2.97
N TYR A 206 -10.34 -5.95 -2.60
CA TYR A 206 -11.22 -4.76 -2.66
C TYR A 206 -12.41 -4.94 -1.69
N GLU A 207 -12.91 -3.84 -1.17
CA GLU A 207 -14.17 -3.80 -0.42
C GLU A 207 -15.39 -3.62 -1.36
N ASP A 208 -15.20 -2.84 -2.43
CA ASP A 208 -16.23 -2.61 -3.46
C ASP A 208 -15.64 -2.81 -4.87
N LYS A 209 -16.05 -3.90 -5.50
CA LYS A 209 -15.60 -4.27 -6.85
C LYS A 209 -15.97 -3.25 -7.92
N ALA A 210 -17.18 -2.72 -7.86
CA ALA A 210 -17.67 -1.78 -8.87
C ALA A 210 -16.90 -0.45 -8.76
N ALA A 211 -16.69 0.05 -7.54
CA ALA A 211 -15.91 1.24 -7.29
C ALA A 211 -14.43 1.02 -7.66
N ALA A 212 -13.85 -0.14 -7.36
CA ALA A 212 -12.47 -0.47 -7.74
C ALA A 212 -12.30 -0.47 -9.26
N ARG A 213 -13.27 -1.04 -10.00
CA ARG A 213 -13.27 -1.03 -11.46
C ARG A 213 -13.34 0.40 -12.01
N GLU A 214 -14.25 1.21 -11.48
CA GLU A 214 -14.40 2.60 -11.89
C GLU A 214 -13.14 3.41 -11.59
N THR A 215 -12.54 3.23 -10.42
CA THR A 215 -11.29 3.89 -10.03
C THR A 215 -10.15 3.52 -10.98
N LEU A 216 -9.96 2.23 -11.31
CA LEU A 216 -8.91 1.81 -12.24
C LEU A 216 -9.15 2.37 -13.65
N ASP A 217 -10.39 2.43 -14.13
CA ASP A 217 -10.73 3.01 -15.43
C ASP A 217 -10.40 4.51 -15.46
N ARG A 218 -10.66 5.26 -14.39
CA ARG A 218 -10.31 6.67 -14.24
C ARG A 218 -8.80 6.88 -14.22
N VAL A 219 -8.05 6.05 -13.48
CA VAL A 219 -6.58 6.08 -13.45
C VAL A 219 -6.02 5.85 -14.86
N ARG A 220 -6.53 4.86 -15.58
CA ARG A 220 -6.10 4.57 -16.96
C ARG A 220 -6.41 5.71 -17.91
N ALA A 221 -7.61 6.32 -17.81
CA ALA A 221 -7.99 7.49 -18.61
C ALA A 221 -7.07 8.68 -18.31
N PHE A 222 -6.74 8.91 -17.04
CA PHE A 222 -5.80 9.94 -16.61
C PHE A 222 -4.40 9.72 -17.22
N CYS A 223 -3.88 8.49 -17.15
CA CYS A 223 -2.58 8.14 -17.73
C CYS A 223 -2.54 8.27 -19.25
N ARG A 224 -3.65 8.02 -19.96
CA ARG A 224 -3.73 8.25 -21.41
C ARG A 224 -3.69 9.71 -21.80
N ALA A 225 -4.24 10.57 -20.96
CA ALA A 225 -4.39 12.00 -21.27
C ALA A 225 -3.20 12.84 -20.80
N ARG A 226 -2.36 12.32 -19.88
CA ARG A 226 -1.30 13.12 -19.22
C ARG A 226 -0.02 12.31 -19.01
N PRO A 227 1.15 12.99 -19.06
CA PRO A 227 2.44 12.35 -18.80
C PRO A 227 2.53 11.96 -17.30
N THR A 228 2.15 10.73 -16.99
CA THR A 228 1.97 10.24 -15.62
C THR A 228 3.03 9.20 -15.25
N VAL A 229 3.69 9.39 -14.11
CA VAL A 229 4.52 8.40 -13.43
C VAL A 229 3.65 7.73 -12.38
N TYR A 230 3.51 6.41 -12.45
CA TYR A 230 2.63 5.62 -11.59
C TYR A 230 3.39 5.03 -10.41
N LEU A 231 2.96 5.30 -9.18
CA LEU A 231 3.72 5.00 -7.97
C LEU A 231 2.86 4.22 -6.97
N GLY A 232 3.11 2.92 -6.89
CA GLY A 232 2.42 2.00 -5.98
C GLY A 232 3.22 1.66 -4.73
N THR A 233 2.54 1.01 -3.79
CA THR A 233 3.12 0.54 -2.52
C THR A 233 3.79 -0.82 -2.69
N HIS A 234 3.16 -1.73 -3.44
CA HIS A 234 3.52 -3.15 -3.47
C HIS A 234 4.44 -3.55 -4.62
N THR A 235 4.80 -2.65 -5.50
CA THR A 235 5.58 -2.97 -6.71
C THR A 235 6.93 -2.25 -6.72
N PRO A 236 8.07 -2.96 -6.77
CA PRO A 236 9.38 -2.32 -6.91
C PRO A 236 9.55 -1.60 -8.26
N GLU A 237 8.75 -1.90 -9.27
CA GLU A 237 8.69 -1.18 -10.55
C GLU A 237 8.39 0.30 -10.37
N ALA A 238 7.65 0.68 -9.32
CA ALA A 238 7.40 2.07 -8.98
C ALA A 238 8.69 2.85 -8.66
N LEU A 239 9.68 2.22 -8.01
CA LEU A 239 11.01 2.82 -7.78
C LEU A 239 11.73 3.11 -9.09
N GLU A 240 11.69 2.14 -10.00
CA GLU A 240 12.33 2.24 -11.30
C GLU A 240 11.66 3.33 -12.15
N SER A 241 10.32 3.34 -12.14
CA SER A 241 9.51 4.36 -12.84
C SER A 241 9.79 5.76 -12.29
N HIS A 242 9.87 5.90 -10.96
CA HIS A 242 10.23 7.16 -10.31
C HIS A 242 11.65 7.62 -10.71
N ALA A 243 12.66 6.74 -10.56
CA ALA A 243 14.06 7.06 -10.83
C ALA A 243 14.29 7.47 -12.31
N GLN A 244 13.57 6.83 -13.24
CA GLN A 244 13.67 7.07 -14.68
C GLN A 244 12.69 8.14 -15.17
N LYS A 245 11.82 8.67 -14.31
CA LYS A 245 10.66 9.51 -14.71
C LYS A 245 9.84 8.85 -15.82
N ARG A 246 9.64 7.52 -15.71
CA ARG A 246 8.98 6.73 -16.74
C ARG A 246 7.49 7.03 -16.77
N VAL A 247 7.08 7.64 -17.86
CA VAL A 247 5.66 7.91 -18.14
C VAL A 247 4.97 6.62 -18.56
N VAL A 248 3.78 6.39 -18.02
CA VAL A 248 2.91 5.26 -18.40
C VAL A 248 2.55 5.37 -19.87
N ASP A 249 2.86 4.35 -20.64
CA ASP A 249 2.38 4.14 -22.01
C ASP A 249 1.55 2.85 -22.01
N LEU A 250 0.21 2.98 -21.96
CA LEU A 250 -0.70 1.84 -21.85
C LEU A 250 -0.71 0.94 -23.08
N ASP A 251 -0.17 1.41 -24.21
CA ASP A 251 -0.13 0.66 -25.45
C ASP A 251 1.23 -0.06 -25.63
N ASN A 252 2.27 0.35 -24.87
CA ASN A 252 3.60 -0.24 -24.87
C ASN A 252 4.06 -0.55 -23.42
N PRO A 253 3.52 -1.59 -22.76
CA PRO A 253 3.89 -1.94 -21.40
C PRO A 253 5.38 -2.33 -21.31
N PRO A 254 6.06 -1.98 -20.21
CA PRO A 254 7.43 -2.42 -19.98
C PRO A 254 7.47 -3.95 -19.82
N ALA A 255 8.64 -4.52 -20.11
CA ALA A 255 8.86 -5.95 -19.87
C ALA A 255 8.69 -6.27 -18.37
N VAL A 256 7.99 -7.37 -18.09
CA VAL A 256 7.84 -7.87 -16.72
C VAL A 256 9.20 -8.38 -16.24
N ILE A 257 9.64 -7.87 -15.09
CA ILE A 257 10.89 -8.31 -14.47
C ILE A 257 10.57 -9.55 -13.60
N PRO A 258 11.26 -10.69 -13.82
CA PRO A 258 11.01 -11.90 -13.06
C PRO A 258 11.28 -11.72 -11.56
N VAL A 259 10.57 -12.49 -10.75
CA VAL A 259 10.88 -12.62 -9.31
C VAL A 259 12.27 -13.27 -9.18
N GLY A 260 13.12 -12.65 -8.35
CA GLY A 260 14.42 -13.22 -8.01
C GLY A 260 14.31 -14.48 -7.14
N GLU A 261 15.44 -15.05 -6.77
CA GLU A 261 15.49 -16.18 -5.84
C GLU A 261 14.97 -15.75 -4.46
N ILE A 262 13.97 -16.46 -3.95
CA ILE A 262 13.41 -16.24 -2.61
C ILE A 262 13.79 -17.44 -1.74
N VAL A 263 14.47 -17.16 -0.63
CA VAL A 263 14.80 -18.18 0.35
C VAL A 263 13.57 -18.40 1.25
N PHE A 264 12.88 -19.51 1.03
CA PHE A 264 11.76 -19.92 1.87
C PHE A 264 12.29 -20.51 3.18
N LYS A 265 11.94 -19.87 4.31
CA LYS A 265 12.26 -20.41 5.63
C LYS A 265 11.24 -21.48 5.99
N THR A 266 11.69 -22.54 6.69
CA THR A 266 10.75 -23.53 7.24
C THR A 266 9.79 -22.81 8.21
N PRO A 267 8.48 -22.98 8.06
CA PRO A 267 7.51 -22.36 8.96
C PRO A 267 7.80 -22.72 10.41
N THR A 268 7.74 -21.74 11.28
CA THR A 268 8.06 -21.91 12.72
C THR A 268 6.92 -22.58 13.52
N GLY A 269 5.79 -22.89 12.88
CA GLY A 269 4.54 -23.28 13.55
C GLY A 269 3.80 -22.11 14.19
N LYS A 270 4.36 -20.91 14.10
CA LYS A 270 3.73 -19.66 14.59
C LYS A 270 2.79 -19.07 13.56
N TYR A 271 1.82 -18.32 14.04
CA TYR A 271 0.87 -17.59 13.20
C TYR A 271 0.75 -16.14 13.65
N ILE A 272 0.60 -15.23 12.69
CA ILE A 272 0.56 -13.78 12.92
C ILE A 272 -0.79 -13.24 12.46
N CYS A 273 -1.45 -12.52 13.37
CA CYS A 273 -2.65 -11.77 13.01
C CYS A 273 -2.30 -10.63 12.04
N SER A 274 -2.84 -10.66 10.83
CA SER A 274 -2.62 -9.63 9.81
C SER A 274 -3.19 -8.26 10.16
N VAL A 275 -4.09 -8.20 11.16
CA VAL A 275 -4.74 -6.97 11.59
C VAL A 275 -3.97 -6.24 12.68
N CYS A 276 -3.42 -6.98 13.68
CA CYS A 276 -2.80 -6.33 14.84
C CYS A 276 -1.38 -6.81 15.16
N GLY A 277 -0.83 -7.72 14.36
CA GLY A 277 0.52 -8.25 14.56
C GLY A 277 0.66 -9.20 15.77
N TYR A 278 -0.44 -9.62 16.42
CA TYR A 278 -0.34 -10.61 17.51
C TYR A 278 0.22 -11.93 16.98
N VAL A 279 1.27 -12.44 17.62
CA VAL A 279 1.89 -13.71 17.26
C VAL A 279 1.31 -14.81 18.16
N TYR A 280 0.72 -15.81 17.53
CA TYR A 280 0.38 -17.07 18.18
C TYR A 280 1.60 -18.00 18.09
N ASP A 281 2.18 -18.34 19.23
CA ASP A 281 3.28 -19.29 19.33
C ASP A 281 2.79 -20.54 20.06
N PRO A 282 2.77 -21.71 19.43
CA PRO A 282 2.39 -22.95 20.11
C PRO A 282 3.17 -23.21 21.42
N ALA A 283 4.44 -22.78 21.50
CA ALA A 283 5.26 -22.94 22.69
C ALA A 283 4.75 -22.13 23.90
N GLU A 284 4.01 -21.06 23.66
CA GLU A 284 3.38 -20.21 24.69
C GLU A 284 1.93 -20.64 24.99
N HIS A 285 1.42 -21.66 24.30
CA HIS A 285 0.06 -22.14 24.35
C HIS A 285 0.00 -23.68 24.55
N ASP A 286 0.77 -24.21 25.49
CA ASP A 286 0.81 -25.63 25.87
C ASP A 286 1.08 -26.58 24.69
N GLY A 287 1.74 -26.12 23.65
CA GLY A 287 2.06 -26.90 22.46
C GLY A 287 0.89 -27.10 21.49
N VAL A 288 -0.25 -26.44 21.71
CA VAL A 288 -1.41 -26.52 20.81
C VAL A 288 -1.06 -25.86 19.47
N ALA A 289 -1.19 -26.59 18.38
CA ALA A 289 -0.99 -25.99 17.05
C ALA A 289 -2.12 -25.00 16.71
N PHE A 290 -1.82 -23.95 15.96
CA PHE A 290 -2.81 -22.93 15.59
C PHE A 290 -3.99 -23.55 14.82
N GLU A 291 -3.71 -24.54 14.00
CA GLU A 291 -4.69 -25.29 13.21
C GLU A 291 -5.72 -26.01 14.10
N ASP A 292 -5.29 -26.48 15.26
CA ASP A 292 -6.11 -27.25 16.22
C ASP A 292 -6.98 -26.36 17.13
N LEU A 293 -6.79 -25.03 17.07
CA LEU A 293 -7.65 -24.10 17.80
C LEU A 293 -9.11 -24.19 17.31
N PRO A 294 -10.10 -24.00 18.22
CA PRO A 294 -11.51 -23.97 17.86
C PRO A 294 -11.80 -23.04 16.66
N ALA A 295 -12.79 -23.40 15.85
CA ALA A 295 -13.15 -22.59 14.67
C ALA A 295 -13.63 -21.17 15.03
N ASP A 296 -14.18 -21.00 16.22
CA ASP A 296 -14.66 -19.73 16.77
C ASP A 296 -13.61 -18.99 17.62
N TRP A 297 -12.34 -19.48 17.62
CA TRP A 297 -11.27 -18.80 18.32
C TRP A 297 -10.99 -17.43 17.72
N LEU A 298 -10.81 -16.44 18.61
CA LEU A 298 -10.57 -15.06 18.22
C LEU A 298 -9.20 -14.58 18.72
N CYS A 299 -8.58 -13.72 17.98
CA CYS A 299 -7.35 -13.05 18.37
C CYS A 299 -7.47 -12.46 19.78
N PRO A 300 -6.57 -12.79 20.73
CA PRO A 300 -6.64 -12.25 22.09
C PRO A 300 -6.55 -10.72 22.13
N ARG A 301 -5.82 -10.12 21.18
CA ARG A 301 -5.56 -8.69 21.12
C ARG A 301 -6.66 -7.91 20.42
N CYS A 302 -7.07 -8.30 19.21
CA CYS A 302 -8.00 -7.51 18.39
C CYS A 302 -9.33 -8.22 18.07
N LYS A 303 -9.56 -9.42 18.63
CA LYS A 303 -10.78 -10.22 18.46
C LYS A 303 -11.09 -10.64 17.02
N GLN A 304 -10.15 -10.54 16.12
CA GLN A 304 -10.32 -11.01 14.75
C GLN A 304 -10.29 -12.55 14.66
N PRO A 305 -11.03 -13.14 13.72
CA PRO A 305 -11.11 -14.60 13.56
C PRO A 305 -9.82 -15.20 12.97
N LYS A 306 -9.72 -16.55 13.02
CA LYS A 306 -8.55 -17.32 12.57
C LYS A 306 -8.15 -17.06 11.11
N ASP A 307 -9.10 -16.73 10.23
CA ASP A 307 -8.86 -16.44 8.81
C ASP A 307 -8.05 -15.16 8.56
N LYS A 308 -7.83 -14.36 9.61
CA LYS A 308 -6.95 -13.17 9.57
C LYS A 308 -5.52 -13.47 10.00
N TYR A 309 -5.14 -14.74 10.14
CA TYR A 309 -3.80 -15.14 10.53
C TYR A 309 -3.01 -15.72 9.36
N ASN A 310 -1.76 -15.29 9.25
CA ASN A 310 -0.79 -15.84 8.31
C ASN A 310 0.26 -16.66 9.07
N ARG A 311 0.79 -17.70 8.43
CA ARG A 311 1.92 -18.47 8.94
C ARG A 311 3.17 -17.60 9.03
N ALA A 312 3.92 -17.69 10.15
CA ALA A 312 5.16 -16.94 10.39
C ALA A 312 6.41 -17.73 10.03
#